data_dab976af284bd089724344ca492da6da
#
_entry.id   dab976af284bd089724344ca492da6da
#
_cell.length_a   1.000
_cell.length_b   1.000
_cell.length_c   1.000
_cell.angle_alpha   90.00
_cell.angle_beta   90.00
_cell.angle_gamma   90.00
#
_symmetry.space_group_name_H-M   'P 1'
#
loop_
_entity.id
_entity.type
_entity.pdbx_description
1 polymer ?
#
loop_
_entity_poly.entity_id
_entity_poly.type
_entity_poly.pdbx_seq_one_letter_code
_entity_poly.pdbx_strand_id
1 'polypeptide(L)'
;MTEFQPTNEEPVLKIPEGWEERSPEGWEWKTLWDAIENGDNVYADKRVQEAIDADIDPRVILDDGLFPGFDLQADRFSAQVIFIPEMLITARALKAGLALIRPLLAAMAQKPLGTFVMGTVLGDMHDIGQSIVTIMLENAGFNVINLGTDVHPDKFIETAIEEKADLVGFSALLSTTVYYQKVTIDEFEKAGHRDKVHILIGGAPTSQEWADECGADGWGKDAVDAVRLAVKLVAEERAAWA
;
A
#
# COMPACT_ATOMS: atom_id res chain seq x y z
N MET A 1 19.77 -12.42 17.70
CA MET A 1 20.00 -11.23 16.87
C MET A 1 20.66 -11.74 15.60
N THR A 2 19.86 -12.03 14.57
CA THR A 2 20.39 -12.32 13.23
C THR A 2 20.68 -10.96 12.61
N GLU A 3 21.96 -10.66 12.41
CA GLU A 3 22.38 -9.48 11.66
C GLU A 3 21.75 -9.53 10.27
N PHE A 4 20.92 -8.53 9.96
CA PHE A 4 20.47 -8.26 8.61
C PHE A 4 21.73 -7.99 7.76
N GLN A 5 22.06 -8.92 6.87
CA GLN A 5 23.05 -8.66 5.84
C GLN A 5 22.30 -8.11 4.62
N PRO A 6 22.47 -6.83 4.29
CA PRO A 6 21.91 -6.31 3.04
C PRO A 6 22.50 -7.11 1.88
N THR A 7 21.65 -7.58 0.99
CA THR A 7 22.10 -8.10 -0.30
C THR A 7 22.83 -6.97 -1.00
N ASN A 8 24.11 -7.17 -1.36
CA ASN A 8 24.96 -6.15 -1.98
C ASN A 8 24.52 -5.75 -3.41
N GLU A 9 23.38 -6.20 -3.86
CA GLU A 9 22.83 -5.87 -5.18
C GLU A 9 21.77 -4.78 -5.02
N GLU A 10 22.01 -3.65 -5.68
CA GLU A 10 21.05 -2.57 -5.78
C GLU A 10 19.80 -3.08 -6.54
N PRO A 11 18.58 -2.84 -6.02
CA PRO A 11 17.35 -3.22 -6.71
C PRO A 11 17.29 -2.62 -8.12
N VAL A 12 16.89 -3.44 -9.08
CA VAL A 12 16.75 -3.05 -10.49
C VAL A 12 15.29 -2.97 -10.90
N LEU A 13 15.01 -2.16 -11.90
CA LEU A 13 13.68 -2.00 -12.46
C LEU A 13 13.14 -3.35 -12.98
N LYS A 14 11.99 -3.76 -12.47
CA LYS A 14 11.27 -4.94 -12.93
C LYS A 14 10.27 -4.52 -13.98
N ILE A 15 10.56 -4.84 -15.22
CA ILE A 15 9.67 -4.55 -16.35
C ILE A 15 8.62 -5.66 -16.44
N PRO A 16 7.31 -5.35 -16.47
CA PRO A 16 6.26 -6.35 -16.59
C PRO A 16 6.39 -7.19 -17.86
N GLU A 17 6.22 -8.50 -17.77
CA GLU A 17 6.24 -9.38 -18.94
C GLU A 17 5.11 -8.99 -19.92
N GLY A 18 5.41 -9.00 -21.22
CA GLY A 18 4.45 -8.69 -22.28
C GLY A 18 4.04 -7.22 -22.39
N TRP A 19 4.76 -6.29 -21.74
CA TRP A 19 4.45 -4.85 -21.82
C TRP A 19 4.51 -4.30 -23.25
N GLU A 20 5.41 -4.82 -24.10
CA GLU A 20 5.58 -4.42 -25.50
C GLU A 20 4.33 -4.74 -26.33
N GLU A 21 3.66 -5.86 -26.05
CA GLU A 21 2.46 -6.31 -26.75
C GLU A 21 1.21 -5.49 -26.36
N ARG A 22 1.23 -4.92 -25.13
CA ARG A 22 0.12 -4.11 -24.59
C ARG A 22 0.28 -2.62 -24.88
N SER A 23 1.45 -2.21 -25.35
CA SER A 23 1.77 -0.82 -25.63
C SER A 23 1.67 -0.52 -27.13
N PRO A 24 1.26 0.69 -27.53
CA PRO A 24 1.33 1.12 -28.92
C PRO A 24 2.76 1.07 -29.45
N GLU A 25 2.91 0.80 -30.75
CA GLU A 25 4.22 0.81 -31.41
C GLU A 25 4.93 2.15 -31.22
N GLY A 26 6.16 2.10 -30.72
CA GLY A 26 6.98 3.29 -30.44
C GLY A 26 6.67 4.01 -29.13
N TRP A 27 5.80 3.46 -28.27
CA TRP A 27 5.54 4.03 -26.96
C TRP A 27 6.67 3.71 -25.98
N GLU A 28 7.17 4.73 -25.26
CA GLU A 28 8.28 4.60 -24.33
C GLU A 28 7.81 4.82 -22.88
N TRP A 29 7.57 3.72 -22.13
CA TRP A 29 7.27 3.78 -20.71
C TRP A 29 8.41 4.28 -19.84
N LYS A 30 9.66 4.07 -20.31
CA LYS A 30 10.85 4.45 -19.54
C LYS A 30 10.81 5.90 -19.05
N THR A 31 10.30 6.81 -19.87
CA THR A 31 10.20 8.22 -19.51
C THR A 31 9.21 8.47 -18.36
N LEU A 32 8.15 7.65 -18.25
CA LEU A 32 7.22 7.70 -17.12
C LEU A 32 7.83 7.04 -15.88
N TRP A 33 8.52 5.91 -16.03
CA TRP A 33 9.24 5.27 -14.92
C TRP A 33 10.27 6.21 -14.31
N ASP A 34 11.09 6.88 -15.16
CA ASP A 34 12.07 7.86 -14.70
C ASP A 34 11.41 9.05 -13.98
N ALA A 35 10.23 9.50 -14.44
CA ALA A 35 9.49 10.59 -13.79
C ALA A 35 8.98 10.17 -12.40
N ILE A 36 8.45 8.96 -12.26
CA ILE A 36 8.00 8.42 -10.98
C ILE A 36 9.20 8.24 -10.04
N GLU A 37 10.27 7.61 -10.52
CA GLU A 37 11.50 7.38 -9.75
C GLU A 37 12.09 8.68 -9.20
N ASN A 38 12.14 9.74 -10.01
CA ASN A 38 12.72 11.04 -9.64
C ASN A 38 11.72 11.97 -8.92
N GLY A 39 10.47 11.54 -8.74
CA GLY A 39 9.44 12.35 -8.09
C GLY A 39 8.96 13.55 -8.91
N ASP A 40 9.15 13.52 -10.24
CA ASP A 40 8.70 14.58 -11.16
C ASP A 40 7.21 14.42 -11.47
N ASN A 41 6.37 14.95 -10.55
CA ASN A 41 4.93 14.87 -10.68
C ASN A 41 4.37 15.62 -11.90
N VAL A 42 5.03 16.69 -12.36
CA VAL A 42 4.59 17.46 -13.52
C VAL A 42 4.81 16.67 -14.81
N TYR A 43 5.97 16.03 -14.92
CA TYR A 43 6.28 15.20 -16.06
C TYR A 43 5.49 13.88 -16.06
N ALA A 44 5.28 13.28 -14.88
CA ALA A 44 4.43 12.10 -14.72
C ALA A 44 2.99 12.38 -15.19
N ASP A 45 2.37 13.50 -14.75
CA ASP A 45 1.06 13.95 -15.22
C ASP A 45 1.01 14.06 -16.74
N LYS A 46 2.01 14.73 -17.31
CA LYS A 46 2.09 14.93 -18.76
C LYS A 46 2.15 13.60 -19.51
N ARG A 47 3.01 12.67 -19.07
CA ARG A 47 3.17 11.36 -19.74
C ARG A 47 1.92 10.50 -19.61
N VAL A 48 1.24 10.53 -18.45
CA VAL A 48 -0.04 9.84 -18.26
C VAL A 48 -1.12 10.44 -19.14
N GLN A 49 -1.20 11.77 -19.26
CA GLN A 49 -2.16 12.41 -20.17
C GLN A 49 -1.90 12.04 -21.63
N GLU A 50 -0.63 12.05 -22.06
CA GLU A 50 -0.26 11.59 -23.40
C GLU A 50 -0.65 10.13 -23.66
N ALA A 51 -0.54 9.26 -22.65
CA ALA A 51 -0.99 7.86 -22.74
C ALA A 51 -2.52 7.75 -22.88
N ILE A 52 -3.26 8.56 -22.14
CA ILE A 52 -4.72 8.66 -22.26
C ILE A 52 -5.12 9.16 -23.64
N ASP A 53 -4.46 10.20 -24.14
CA ASP A 53 -4.73 10.79 -25.46
C ASP A 53 -4.37 9.83 -26.61
N ALA A 54 -3.46 8.89 -26.36
CA ALA A 54 -3.12 7.79 -27.28
C ALA A 54 -4.06 6.58 -27.17
N ASP A 55 -5.16 6.70 -26.41
CA ASP A 55 -6.18 5.66 -26.18
C ASP A 55 -5.59 4.35 -25.58
N ILE A 56 -4.53 4.48 -24.77
CA ILE A 56 -3.96 3.34 -24.05
C ILE A 56 -4.91 2.97 -22.90
N ASP A 57 -5.18 1.67 -22.75
CA ASP A 57 -6.03 1.17 -21.66
C ASP A 57 -5.52 1.68 -20.30
N PRO A 58 -6.38 2.31 -19.48
CA PRO A 58 -6.00 2.81 -18.16
C PRO A 58 -5.32 1.79 -17.25
N ARG A 59 -5.60 0.49 -17.42
CA ARG A 59 -4.93 -0.60 -16.71
C ARG A 59 -3.49 -0.76 -17.16
N VAL A 60 -3.25 -0.67 -18.46
CA VAL A 60 -1.90 -0.72 -19.03
C VAL A 60 -1.08 0.49 -18.56
N ILE A 61 -1.70 1.68 -18.51
CA ILE A 61 -1.06 2.87 -17.95
C ILE A 61 -0.67 2.66 -16.48
N LEU A 62 -1.53 1.99 -15.71
CA LEU A 62 -1.26 1.66 -14.31
C LEU A 62 -0.14 0.63 -14.17
N ASP A 63 -0.32 -0.55 -14.79
CA ASP A 63 0.51 -1.72 -14.57
C ASP A 63 1.88 -1.62 -15.26
N ASP A 64 1.91 -1.11 -16.49
CA ASP A 64 3.14 -1.00 -17.27
C ASP A 64 3.79 0.38 -17.18
N GLY A 65 3.00 1.41 -16.88
CA GLY A 65 3.48 2.80 -16.81
C GLY A 65 3.84 3.29 -15.43
N LEU A 66 2.90 3.25 -14.50
CA LEU A 66 3.04 3.88 -13.19
C LEU A 66 3.76 3.00 -12.17
N PHE A 67 3.36 1.73 -12.06
CA PHE A 67 3.87 0.85 -11.00
C PHE A 67 5.35 0.50 -11.13
N PRO A 68 5.94 0.21 -12.30
CA PRO A 68 7.34 -0.23 -12.35
C PRO A 68 8.33 0.77 -11.74
N GLY A 69 8.16 2.08 -12.02
CA GLY A 69 8.99 3.12 -11.44
C GLY A 69 8.80 3.27 -9.92
N PHE A 70 7.56 3.07 -9.45
CA PHE A 70 7.25 3.11 -8.02
C PHE A 70 7.78 1.87 -7.27
N ASP A 71 7.59 0.67 -7.84
CA ASP A 71 8.04 -0.59 -7.24
C ASP A 71 9.55 -0.63 -7.10
N LEU A 72 10.30 -0.08 -8.06
CA LEU A 72 11.75 0.06 -7.96
C LEU A 72 12.13 0.88 -6.72
N GLN A 73 11.47 2.02 -6.48
CA GLN A 73 11.76 2.86 -5.32
C GLN A 73 11.29 2.21 -4.02
N ALA A 74 10.20 1.46 -4.05
CA ALA A 74 9.73 0.68 -2.91
C ALA A 74 10.73 -0.44 -2.54
N ASP A 75 11.28 -1.14 -3.54
CA ASP A 75 12.33 -2.14 -3.32
C ASP A 75 13.63 -1.50 -2.80
N ARG A 76 14.03 -0.31 -3.31
CA ARG A 76 15.18 0.46 -2.80
C ARG A 76 14.97 0.95 -1.37
N PHE A 77 13.75 1.37 -1.03
CA PHE A 77 13.39 1.75 0.33
C PHE A 77 13.49 0.55 1.29
N SER A 78 12.96 -0.61 0.90
CA SER A 78 13.06 -1.86 1.67
C SER A 78 14.50 -2.32 1.84
N ALA A 79 15.37 -2.09 0.84
CA ALA A 79 16.79 -2.37 0.88
C ALA A 79 17.62 -1.29 1.60
N GLN A 80 16.97 -0.24 2.13
CA GLN A 80 17.62 0.91 2.78
C GLN A 80 18.60 1.69 1.89
N VAL A 81 18.42 1.62 0.57
CA VAL A 81 19.17 2.40 -0.44
C VAL A 81 18.65 3.83 -0.50
N ILE A 82 17.33 4.01 -0.34
CA ILE A 82 16.68 5.32 -0.20
C ILE A 82 15.93 5.40 1.12
N PHE A 83 15.54 6.62 1.50
CA PHE A 83 14.90 6.92 2.77
C PHE A 83 13.52 7.57 2.56
N ILE A 84 12.86 7.92 3.67
CA ILE A 84 11.50 8.49 3.66
C ILE A 84 11.34 9.70 2.74
N PRO A 85 12.26 10.69 2.68
CA PRO A 85 12.09 11.84 1.80
C PRO A 85 11.98 11.48 0.32
N GLU A 86 12.83 10.55 -0.15
CA GLU A 86 12.81 10.08 -1.54
C GLU A 86 11.50 9.33 -1.83
N MET A 87 11.07 8.47 -0.90
CA MET A 87 9.83 7.74 -1.04
C MET A 87 8.60 8.66 -1.11
N LEU A 88 8.60 9.77 -0.34
CA LEU A 88 7.50 10.74 -0.37
C LEU A 88 7.39 11.49 -1.70
N ILE A 89 8.51 11.86 -2.33
CA ILE A 89 8.47 12.52 -3.64
C ILE A 89 8.02 11.57 -4.75
N THR A 90 8.49 10.31 -4.73
CA THR A 90 8.03 9.25 -5.62
C THR A 90 6.52 9.01 -5.49
N ALA A 91 6.03 8.88 -4.25
CA ALA A 91 4.60 8.71 -3.98
C ALA A 91 3.76 9.90 -4.47
N ARG A 92 4.30 11.13 -4.41
CA ARG A 92 3.64 12.32 -4.96
C ARG A 92 3.51 12.25 -6.49
N ALA A 93 4.56 11.84 -7.19
CA ALA A 93 4.54 11.69 -8.64
C ALA A 93 3.55 10.61 -9.08
N LEU A 94 3.55 9.46 -8.38
CA LEU A 94 2.59 8.40 -8.62
C LEU A 94 1.15 8.86 -8.39
N LYS A 95 0.90 9.56 -7.27
CA LYS A 95 -0.44 10.10 -6.94
C LYS A 95 -0.95 11.07 -8.00
N ALA A 96 -0.07 11.88 -8.58
CA ALA A 96 -0.42 12.80 -9.66
C ALA A 96 -0.92 12.01 -10.88
N GLY A 97 -0.13 11.06 -11.42
CA GLY A 97 -0.54 10.23 -12.55
C GLY A 97 -1.81 9.42 -12.28
N LEU A 98 -1.95 8.85 -11.07
CA LEU A 98 -3.17 8.12 -10.67
C LEU A 98 -4.42 8.98 -10.67
N ALA A 99 -4.32 10.27 -10.33
CA ALA A 99 -5.48 11.17 -10.31
C ALA A 99 -6.14 11.29 -11.69
N LEU A 100 -5.37 11.17 -12.78
CA LEU A 100 -5.86 11.21 -14.14
C LEU A 100 -6.57 9.92 -14.56
N ILE A 101 -6.06 8.75 -14.17
CA ILE A 101 -6.62 7.46 -14.60
C ILE A 101 -7.71 6.92 -13.67
N ARG A 102 -7.77 7.35 -12.40
CA ARG A 102 -8.81 6.91 -11.44
C ARG A 102 -10.24 7.02 -11.97
N PRO A 103 -10.69 8.15 -12.54
CA PRO A 103 -12.04 8.25 -13.08
C PRO A 103 -12.28 7.31 -14.26
N LEU A 104 -11.27 7.04 -15.07
CA LEU A 104 -11.34 6.10 -16.20
C LEU A 104 -11.46 4.66 -15.70
N LEU A 105 -10.64 4.27 -14.73
CA LEU A 105 -10.72 2.96 -14.07
C LEU A 105 -12.07 2.74 -13.39
N ALA A 106 -12.60 3.77 -12.71
CA ALA A 106 -13.93 3.71 -12.08
C ALA A 106 -15.06 3.53 -13.11
N ALA A 107 -14.95 4.19 -14.27
CA ALA A 107 -15.91 4.02 -15.36
C ALA A 107 -15.87 2.60 -15.99
N MET A 108 -14.75 1.91 -15.90
CA MET A 108 -14.60 0.51 -16.34
C MET A 108 -15.15 -0.51 -15.35
N ALA A 109 -15.83 -0.04 -14.29
CA ALA A 109 -16.50 -0.85 -13.26
C ALA A 109 -15.60 -1.89 -12.58
N GLN A 110 -14.32 -1.58 -12.35
CA GLN A 110 -13.50 -2.44 -11.51
C GLN A 110 -13.91 -2.28 -10.04
N LYS A 111 -14.30 -3.38 -9.42
CA LYS A 111 -14.43 -3.44 -7.95
C LYS A 111 -13.04 -3.30 -7.35
N PRO A 112 -12.87 -2.52 -6.27
CA PRO A 112 -11.61 -2.49 -5.55
C PRO A 112 -11.19 -3.91 -5.12
N LEU A 113 -9.90 -4.11 -4.94
CA LEU A 113 -9.37 -5.39 -4.41
C LEU A 113 -9.97 -5.73 -3.05
N GLY A 114 -10.33 -4.71 -2.27
CA GLY A 114 -10.96 -4.83 -0.97
C GLY A 114 -11.04 -3.46 -0.31
N THR A 115 -11.73 -3.38 0.83
CA THR A 115 -11.76 -2.20 1.67
C THR A 115 -10.78 -2.38 2.83
N PHE A 116 -9.87 -1.44 2.99
CA PHE A 116 -8.83 -1.43 4.03
C PHE A 116 -9.02 -0.24 4.97
N VAL A 117 -9.28 -0.48 6.25
CA VAL A 117 -9.32 0.58 7.27
C VAL A 117 -7.93 0.70 7.90
N MET A 118 -7.32 1.87 7.82
CA MET A 118 -5.95 2.12 8.31
C MET A 118 -5.92 3.23 9.34
N GLY A 119 -5.11 3.09 10.38
CA GLY A 119 -4.89 4.13 11.37
C GLY A 119 -3.70 3.89 12.28
N THR A 120 -3.25 4.95 12.95
CA THR A 120 -2.25 4.86 14.01
C THR A 120 -2.97 4.77 15.35
N VAL A 121 -2.55 3.81 16.17
CA VAL A 121 -3.23 3.46 17.44
C VAL A 121 -3.29 4.60 18.43
N LEU A 122 -4.17 4.47 19.44
CA LEU A 122 -4.38 5.43 20.52
C LEU A 122 -3.07 5.83 21.20
N GLY A 123 -2.90 7.13 21.43
CA GLY A 123 -1.73 7.72 22.07
C GLY A 123 -0.51 7.88 21.13
N ASP A 124 -0.62 7.47 19.87
CA ASP A 124 0.46 7.59 18.90
C ASP A 124 0.09 8.61 17.81
N MET A 125 0.95 9.61 17.61
CA MET A 125 0.73 10.73 16.67
C MET A 125 1.55 10.61 15.38
N HIS A 126 2.25 9.49 15.17
CA HIS A 126 3.13 9.33 14.01
C HIS A 126 2.33 8.88 12.78
N ASP A 127 2.37 9.69 11.72
CA ASP A 127 1.57 9.51 10.51
C ASP A 127 2.37 9.14 9.25
N ILE A 128 3.68 9.40 9.22
CA ILE A 128 4.49 9.26 7.99
C ILE A 128 4.45 7.82 7.47
N GLY A 129 4.78 6.84 8.32
CA GLY A 129 4.79 5.43 7.92
C GLY A 129 3.40 4.94 7.47
N GLN A 130 2.38 5.29 8.25
CA GLN A 130 0.99 4.96 7.94
C GLN A 130 0.52 5.63 6.64
N SER A 131 0.92 6.88 6.37
CA SER A 131 0.58 7.57 5.13
C SER A 131 1.22 6.92 3.90
N ILE A 132 2.45 6.43 4.01
CA ILE A 132 3.13 5.70 2.93
C ILE A 132 2.37 4.39 2.64
N VAL A 133 2.04 3.61 3.66
CA VAL A 133 1.26 2.37 3.52
C VAL A 133 -0.10 2.65 2.86
N THR A 134 -0.80 3.71 3.30
CA THR A 134 -2.09 4.13 2.72
C THR A 134 -1.97 4.40 1.22
N ILE A 135 -0.98 5.21 0.82
CA ILE A 135 -0.75 5.53 -0.60
C ILE A 135 -0.47 4.26 -1.40
N MET A 136 0.37 3.37 -0.87
CA MET A 136 0.73 2.13 -1.55
C MET A 136 -0.45 1.16 -1.69
N LEU A 137 -1.30 1.04 -0.66
CA LEU A 137 -2.53 0.23 -0.72
C LEU A 137 -3.54 0.80 -1.73
N GLU A 138 -3.73 2.12 -1.74
CA GLU A 138 -4.57 2.78 -2.75
C GLU A 138 -4.06 2.49 -4.17
N ASN A 139 -2.75 2.51 -4.37
CA ASN A 139 -2.10 2.22 -5.65
C ASN A 139 -2.25 0.76 -6.05
N ALA A 140 -2.23 -0.16 -5.09
CA ALA A 140 -2.50 -1.58 -5.33
C ALA A 140 -3.97 -1.87 -5.65
N GLY A 141 -4.86 -0.87 -5.59
CA GLY A 141 -6.27 -0.99 -5.95
C GLY A 141 -7.22 -1.22 -4.78
N PHE A 142 -6.78 -1.02 -3.54
CA PHE A 142 -7.68 -1.03 -2.37
C PHE A 142 -8.46 0.27 -2.24
N ASN A 143 -9.68 0.17 -1.71
CA ASN A 143 -10.40 1.31 -1.14
C ASN A 143 -9.90 1.52 0.28
N VAL A 144 -9.06 2.54 0.52
CA VAL A 144 -8.46 2.78 1.82
C VAL A 144 -9.19 3.88 2.58
N ILE A 145 -9.61 3.56 3.81
CA ILE A 145 -10.22 4.49 4.74
C ILE A 145 -9.18 4.80 5.82
N ASN A 146 -8.56 5.95 5.72
CA ASN A 146 -7.54 6.40 6.64
C ASN A 146 -8.17 7.18 7.81
N LEU A 147 -8.06 6.62 9.02
CA LEU A 147 -8.58 7.20 10.25
C LEU A 147 -7.62 8.24 10.87
N GLY A 148 -6.39 8.37 10.35
CA GLY A 148 -5.38 9.26 10.89
C GLY A 148 -4.63 8.68 12.10
N THR A 149 -4.30 9.54 13.06
CA THR A 149 -3.50 9.22 14.25
C THR A 149 -4.33 9.28 15.53
N ASP A 150 -3.79 8.70 16.61
CA ASP A 150 -4.45 8.69 17.94
C ASP A 150 -5.87 8.09 17.89
N VAL A 151 -6.01 7.00 17.17
CA VAL A 151 -7.32 6.40 16.89
C VAL A 151 -7.73 5.46 18.02
N HIS A 152 -8.91 5.74 18.61
CA HIS A 152 -9.49 4.87 19.62
C HIS A 152 -9.92 3.53 19.02
N PRO A 153 -9.80 2.39 19.75
CA PRO A 153 -10.23 1.07 19.29
C PRO A 153 -11.65 1.03 18.71
N ASP A 154 -12.62 1.67 19.41
CA ASP A 154 -14.02 1.72 18.95
C ASP A 154 -14.15 2.29 17.55
N LYS A 155 -13.34 3.31 17.19
CA LYS A 155 -13.42 3.94 15.88
C LYS A 155 -12.96 3.00 14.77
N PHE A 156 -11.94 2.18 15.02
CA PHE A 156 -11.54 1.13 14.07
C PHE A 156 -12.69 0.13 13.85
N ILE A 157 -13.33 -0.32 14.92
CA ILE A 157 -14.41 -1.31 14.87
C ILE A 157 -15.64 -0.75 14.17
N GLU A 158 -16.10 0.44 14.58
CA GLU A 158 -17.25 1.11 13.96
C GLU A 158 -17.04 1.27 12.46
N THR A 159 -15.87 1.81 12.05
CA THR A 159 -15.57 2.03 10.65
C THR A 159 -15.45 0.71 9.89
N ALA A 160 -14.81 -0.32 10.46
CA ALA A 160 -14.69 -1.62 9.81
C ALA A 160 -16.07 -2.26 9.56
N ILE A 161 -17.02 -2.09 10.49
CA ILE A 161 -18.40 -2.59 10.35
C ILE A 161 -19.18 -1.78 9.31
N GLU A 162 -19.16 -0.44 9.41
CA GLU A 162 -19.88 0.46 8.53
C GLU A 162 -19.47 0.30 7.06
N GLU A 163 -18.16 0.22 6.83
CA GLU A 163 -17.56 0.16 5.50
C GLU A 163 -17.38 -1.27 4.98
N LYS A 164 -17.75 -2.27 5.78
CA LYS A 164 -17.58 -3.71 5.45
C LYS A 164 -16.14 -4.00 5.05
N ALA A 165 -15.22 -3.58 5.91
CA ALA A 165 -13.80 -3.74 5.64
C ALA A 165 -13.40 -5.21 5.52
N ASP A 166 -12.58 -5.53 4.53
CA ASP A 166 -11.92 -6.83 4.39
C ASP A 166 -10.67 -6.88 5.29
N LEU A 167 -9.98 -5.73 5.45
CA LEU A 167 -8.75 -5.62 6.23
C LEU A 167 -8.76 -4.39 7.13
N VAL A 168 -8.04 -4.52 8.27
CA VAL A 168 -7.76 -3.42 9.18
C VAL A 168 -6.27 -3.38 9.46
N GLY A 169 -5.64 -2.20 9.43
CA GLY A 169 -4.21 -2.01 9.69
C GLY A 169 -3.95 -1.10 10.87
N PHE A 170 -3.10 -1.54 11.80
CA PHE A 170 -2.68 -0.76 12.96
C PHE A 170 -1.21 -0.37 12.87
N SER A 171 -0.94 0.94 12.86
CA SER A 171 0.41 1.48 12.94
C SER A 171 0.74 1.91 14.37
N ALA A 172 1.97 1.65 14.83
CA ALA A 172 2.52 2.17 16.08
C ALA A 172 4.02 2.43 15.92
N LEU A 173 4.53 3.55 16.42
CA LEU A 173 5.96 3.89 16.35
C LEU A 173 6.67 3.79 17.70
N LEU A 174 5.96 3.94 18.81
CA LEU A 174 6.56 3.97 20.15
C LEU A 174 6.37 2.63 20.87
N SER A 175 7.37 2.22 21.64
CA SER A 175 7.27 1.05 22.53
C SER A 175 6.19 1.22 23.62
N THR A 176 5.78 2.45 23.90
CA THR A 176 4.72 2.78 24.87
C THR A 176 3.32 2.67 24.26
N THR A 177 3.19 2.77 22.93
CA THR A 177 1.90 2.75 22.22
C THR A 177 1.63 1.44 21.49
N VAL A 178 2.68 0.64 21.20
CA VAL A 178 2.55 -0.64 20.48
C VAL A 178 1.53 -1.59 21.12
N TYR A 179 1.41 -1.57 22.44
CA TYR A 179 0.44 -2.38 23.19
C TYR A 179 -1.02 -2.11 22.78
N TYR A 180 -1.34 -0.91 22.30
CA TYR A 180 -2.68 -0.59 21.83
C TYR A 180 -3.07 -1.34 20.53
N GLN A 181 -2.13 -1.91 19.80
CA GLN A 181 -2.45 -2.85 18.72
C GLN A 181 -3.17 -4.07 19.28
N LYS A 182 -2.61 -4.69 20.34
CA LYS A 182 -3.24 -5.82 21.03
C LYS A 182 -4.58 -5.44 21.65
N VAL A 183 -4.64 -4.30 22.35
CA VAL A 183 -5.89 -3.81 22.95
C VAL A 183 -6.98 -3.68 21.87
N THR A 184 -6.65 -3.14 20.71
CA THR A 184 -7.61 -2.97 19.61
C THR A 184 -8.07 -4.32 19.06
N ILE A 185 -7.19 -5.30 18.93
CA ILE A 185 -7.55 -6.67 18.51
C ILE A 185 -8.49 -7.32 19.55
N ASP A 186 -8.17 -7.20 20.84
CA ASP A 186 -9.00 -7.72 21.93
C ASP A 186 -10.42 -7.08 21.93
N GLU A 187 -10.53 -5.80 21.56
CA GLU A 187 -11.84 -5.12 21.39
C GLU A 187 -12.59 -5.63 20.14
N PHE A 188 -11.92 -5.94 19.04
CA PHE A 188 -12.53 -6.63 17.88
C PHE A 188 -13.11 -8.00 18.27
N GLU A 189 -12.41 -8.76 19.12
CA GLU A 189 -12.93 -10.04 19.65
C GLU A 189 -14.17 -9.84 20.49
N LYS A 190 -14.16 -8.89 21.45
CA LYS A 190 -15.31 -8.56 22.29
C LYS A 190 -16.52 -8.09 21.49
N ALA A 191 -16.27 -7.37 20.39
CA ALA A 191 -17.31 -6.94 19.45
C ALA A 191 -17.84 -8.08 18.56
N GLY A 192 -17.25 -9.30 18.62
CA GLY A 192 -17.60 -10.42 17.76
C GLY A 192 -17.32 -10.17 16.28
N HIS A 193 -16.30 -9.37 16.00
CA HIS A 193 -15.94 -8.96 14.63
C HIS A 193 -14.53 -9.38 14.22
N ARG A 194 -13.73 -10.00 15.11
CA ARG A 194 -12.36 -10.42 14.86
C ARG A 194 -12.25 -11.38 13.64
N ASP A 195 -13.14 -12.35 13.54
CA ASP A 195 -13.15 -13.36 12.48
C ASP A 195 -13.74 -12.86 11.15
N LYS A 196 -14.12 -11.58 11.07
CA LYS A 196 -14.75 -11.00 9.88
C LYS A 196 -13.83 -10.06 9.11
N VAL A 197 -12.64 -9.81 9.64
CA VAL A 197 -11.64 -8.94 9.04
C VAL A 197 -10.26 -9.54 9.21
N HIS A 198 -9.38 -9.32 8.24
CA HIS A 198 -7.96 -9.59 8.43
C HIS A 198 -7.29 -8.40 9.10
N ILE A 199 -6.50 -8.66 10.13
CA ILE A 199 -5.80 -7.61 10.88
C ILE A 199 -4.30 -7.67 10.59
N LEU A 200 -3.76 -6.58 10.06
CA LEU A 200 -2.33 -6.37 9.85
C LEU A 200 -1.78 -5.37 10.87
N ILE A 201 -0.58 -5.63 11.36
CA ILE A 201 0.13 -4.68 12.21
C ILE A 201 1.46 -4.28 11.61
N GLY A 202 1.94 -3.09 11.96
CA GLY A 202 3.24 -2.57 11.54
C GLY A 202 3.72 -1.43 12.42
N GLY A 203 4.96 -1.03 12.17
CA GLY A 203 5.65 0.04 12.87
C GLY A 203 6.97 -0.40 13.50
N ALA A 204 7.84 0.56 13.82
CA ALA A 204 9.22 0.29 14.23
C ALA A 204 9.39 -0.69 15.41
N PRO A 205 8.56 -0.68 16.47
CA PRO A 205 8.70 -1.60 17.60
C PRO A 205 8.04 -2.96 17.37
N THR A 206 7.47 -3.22 16.18
CA THR A 206 6.72 -4.46 15.88
C THR A 206 7.61 -5.54 15.26
N SER A 207 7.18 -6.79 15.40
CA SER A 207 7.82 -7.97 14.81
C SER A 207 6.80 -9.04 14.50
N GLN A 208 7.20 -10.11 13.83
CA GLN A 208 6.33 -11.27 13.62
C GLN A 208 5.92 -11.91 14.95
N GLU A 209 6.84 -12.02 15.91
CA GLU A 209 6.53 -12.57 17.24
C GLU A 209 5.47 -11.72 17.95
N TRP A 210 5.54 -10.38 17.80
CA TRP A 210 4.51 -9.50 18.36
C TRP A 210 3.17 -9.67 17.65
N ALA A 211 3.15 -9.86 16.33
CA ALA A 211 1.92 -10.13 15.59
C ALA A 211 1.25 -11.43 16.08
N ASP A 212 2.03 -12.48 16.26
CA ASP A 212 1.56 -13.78 16.74
C ASP A 212 1.02 -13.65 18.19
N GLU A 213 1.70 -12.88 19.06
CA GLU A 213 1.28 -12.62 20.45
C GLU A 213 -0.01 -11.79 20.50
N CYS A 214 -0.18 -10.83 19.60
CA CYS A 214 -1.38 -9.99 19.50
C CYS A 214 -2.58 -10.74 18.93
N GLY A 215 -2.36 -11.80 18.15
CA GLY A 215 -3.38 -12.46 17.36
C GLY A 215 -3.72 -11.70 16.07
N ALA A 216 -2.74 -11.00 15.48
CA ALA A 216 -2.86 -10.39 14.14
C ALA A 216 -2.66 -11.44 13.04
N ASP A 217 -3.23 -11.21 11.85
CA ASP A 217 -3.11 -12.11 10.70
C ASP A 217 -1.81 -11.90 9.93
N GLY A 218 -1.11 -10.79 10.17
CA GLY A 218 0.19 -10.53 9.58
C GLY A 218 0.91 -9.31 10.12
N TRP A 219 2.22 -9.31 9.89
CA TRP A 219 3.13 -8.22 10.23
C TRP A 219 3.79 -7.66 8.97
N GLY A 220 3.51 -6.39 8.68
CA GLY A 220 4.20 -5.64 7.64
C GLY A 220 5.47 -5.01 8.20
N LYS A 221 6.63 -5.58 7.86
CA LYS A 221 7.93 -5.02 8.28
C LYS A 221 8.20 -3.64 7.68
N ASP A 222 7.62 -3.39 6.50
CA ASP A 222 7.64 -2.14 5.77
C ASP A 222 6.36 -1.99 4.93
N ALA A 223 6.23 -0.89 4.21
CA ALA A 223 5.03 -0.59 3.43
C ALA A 223 4.84 -1.54 2.23
N VAL A 224 5.93 -2.01 1.62
CA VAL A 224 5.88 -2.95 0.49
C VAL A 224 5.34 -4.30 0.97
N ASP A 225 5.87 -4.76 2.10
CA ASP A 225 5.47 -6.03 2.70
C ASP A 225 4.01 -5.99 3.19
N ALA A 226 3.57 -4.88 3.78
CA ALA A 226 2.17 -4.68 4.18
C ALA A 226 1.21 -4.80 2.99
N VAL A 227 1.55 -4.22 1.83
CA VAL A 227 0.74 -4.34 0.61
C VAL A 227 0.72 -5.77 0.08
N ARG A 228 1.87 -6.45 0.03
CA ARG A 228 1.95 -7.85 -0.40
C ARG A 228 1.08 -8.78 0.46
N LEU A 229 1.11 -8.58 1.77
CA LEU A 229 0.28 -9.32 2.71
C LEU A 229 -1.21 -9.03 2.48
N ALA A 230 -1.60 -7.78 2.33
CA ALA A 230 -2.98 -7.39 2.09
C ALA A 230 -3.54 -8.03 0.81
N VAL A 231 -2.79 -7.96 -0.30
CA VAL A 231 -3.18 -8.57 -1.58
C VAL A 231 -3.33 -10.09 -1.43
N LYS A 232 -2.39 -10.75 -0.74
CA LYS A 232 -2.41 -12.19 -0.51
C LYS A 232 -3.65 -12.62 0.28
N LEU A 233 -3.94 -11.97 1.40
CA LEU A 233 -5.05 -12.34 2.29
C LEU A 233 -6.40 -12.22 1.59
N VAL A 234 -6.64 -11.14 0.85
CA VAL A 234 -7.88 -10.97 0.08
C VAL A 234 -7.99 -11.99 -1.07
N ALA A 235 -6.90 -12.35 -1.70
CA ALA A 235 -6.91 -13.36 -2.77
C ALA A 235 -7.22 -14.76 -2.22
N GLU A 236 -6.67 -15.12 -1.07
CA GLU A 236 -6.92 -16.41 -0.39
C GLU A 236 -8.40 -16.52 0.06
N GLU A 237 -8.96 -15.45 0.63
CA GLU A 237 -10.36 -15.42 1.02
C GLU A 237 -11.29 -15.62 -0.18
N ARG A 238 -11.05 -14.92 -1.29
CA ARG A 238 -11.86 -15.06 -2.51
C ARG A 238 -11.76 -16.44 -3.13
N ALA A 239 -10.59 -17.08 -3.07
CA ALA A 239 -10.40 -18.43 -3.56
C ALA A 239 -11.14 -19.46 -2.70
N ALA A 240 -11.32 -19.20 -1.41
CA ALA A 240 -12.09 -20.08 -0.50
C ALA A 240 -13.61 -20.02 -0.73
N TRP A 241 -14.12 -18.97 -1.41
CA TRP A 241 -15.55 -18.77 -1.70
C TRP A 241 -15.94 -19.08 -3.17
N ALA A 242 -14.97 -19.44 -4.03
CA ALA A 242 -15.19 -19.78 -5.45
C ALA A 242 -15.31 -21.29 -5.67
#